data_55d8f8392181753a53739e3106acfc39
#
_entry.id   55d8f8392181753a53739e3106acfc39
#
_cell.length_a   1.000
_cell.length_b   1.000
_cell.length_c   1.000
_cell.angle_alpha   90.00
_cell.angle_beta   90.00
_cell.angle_gamma   90.00
#
_symmetry.space_group_name_H-M   'P 1'
#
loop_
_entity.id
_entity.type
_entity.pdbx_description
1 polymer ?
#
loop_
_entity_poly.entity_id
_entity_poly.type
_entity_poly.pdbx_seq_one_letter_code
_entity_poly.pdbx_strand_id
1 'polypeptide(L)'
;TNFFAPELCMSKIWIYYGSAFCTEEATMLLQEIEIRLQKVNNHRFLIDVGTEKGAQALAGLELTEATAQDISAADAVVDGAAEKMGRKLDTEGLPERLLANLEHPHWDEVAERCLGCGSCTFSCPTCFCTTVEDTSDLGGDVATRTRTWDSCFAPDFAYIHGGSVRPTLRERYRQWHTHKLATWVEQFGTSGCVGCGRCTTWCPVGIDLAAEAAAVGENRG
;
A
#
# COMPACT_ATOMS: atom_id res chain seq x y z
N THR A 1 -8.68 -13.29 -8.49
CA THR A 1 -8.50 -12.31 -7.37
C THR A 1 -8.05 -11.01 -7.98
N ASN A 2 -8.96 -10.03 -8.09
CA ASN A 2 -8.72 -8.77 -8.78
C ASN A 2 -7.75 -7.92 -7.95
N PHE A 3 -6.50 -7.80 -8.39
CA PHE A 3 -5.43 -7.04 -7.73
C PHE A 3 -5.59 -5.52 -7.84
N PHE A 4 -6.33 -5.04 -8.80
CA PHE A 4 -6.84 -3.69 -8.82
C PHE A 4 -8.30 -3.77 -8.40
N ALA A 5 -8.53 -3.91 -7.10
CA ALA A 5 -9.84 -3.65 -6.59
C ALA A 5 -10.08 -2.14 -6.72
N PRO A 6 -10.91 -1.70 -7.68
CA PRO A 6 -11.32 -0.30 -7.78
C PRO A 6 -12.02 0.15 -6.50
N GLU A 7 -12.32 -0.80 -5.69
CA GLU A 7 -12.88 -0.70 -4.36
C GLU A 7 -12.07 0.16 -3.38
N LEU A 8 -10.75 0.25 -3.55
CA LEU A 8 -9.89 1.04 -2.68
C LEU A 8 -9.58 2.44 -3.25
N CYS A 9 -9.87 2.67 -4.52
CA CYS A 9 -9.64 3.96 -5.15
C CYS A 9 -10.87 4.84 -5.06
N MET A 10 -11.02 5.62 -4.00
CA MET A 10 -11.91 6.77 -3.83
C MET A 10 -13.38 6.52 -3.48
N SER A 11 -13.95 5.33 -3.54
CA SER A 11 -15.36 5.07 -3.19
C SER A 11 -15.57 4.50 -1.79
N LYS A 12 -14.54 3.92 -1.17
CA LYS A 12 -14.60 3.34 0.18
C LYS A 12 -13.65 4.08 1.12
N ILE A 13 -14.19 4.67 2.16
CA ILE A 13 -13.40 5.26 3.24
C ILE A 13 -13.43 4.27 4.40
N TRP A 14 -12.26 3.73 4.76
CA TRP A 14 -12.08 3.01 6.00
C TRP A 14 -11.81 4.01 7.11
N ILE A 15 -12.68 4.10 8.08
CA ILE A 15 -12.44 4.90 9.28
C ILE A 15 -11.81 3.99 10.31
N TYR A 16 -10.50 4.09 10.45
CA TYR A 16 -9.77 3.48 11.55
C TYR A 16 -9.61 4.52 12.66
N TYR A 17 -10.15 4.24 13.81
CA TYR A 17 -9.92 5.08 14.99
C TYR A 17 -8.68 4.56 15.73
N GLY A 18 -7.55 5.22 15.50
CA GLY A 18 -6.27 4.92 16.16
C GLY A 18 -5.07 5.15 15.25
N SER A 19 -4.23 6.10 15.60
CA SER A 19 -3.01 6.48 14.86
C SER A 19 -1.79 5.60 15.17
N ALA A 20 -1.98 4.35 15.57
CA ALA A 20 -0.89 3.48 15.99
C ALA A 20 -0.69 2.33 14.99
N PHE A 21 0.08 2.58 13.97
CA PHE A 21 0.69 1.49 13.20
C PHE A 21 1.71 0.74 14.08
N CYS A 22 1.55 -0.58 14.17
CA CYS A 22 2.59 -1.54 14.57
C CYS A 22 2.90 -1.74 16.07
N THR A 23 1.90 -1.99 16.89
CA THR A 23 2.05 -2.93 18.01
C THR A 23 0.97 -3.99 17.90
N GLU A 24 1.16 -5.19 18.48
CA GLU A 24 0.09 -6.20 18.57
C GLU A 24 -1.20 -5.60 19.18
N GLU A 25 -1.06 -4.71 20.16
CA GLU A 25 -2.15 -3.96 20.76
C GLU A 25 -2.84 -3.01 19.77
N ALA A 26 -2.10 -2.34 18.89
CA ALA A 26 -2.67 -1.45 17.87
C ALA A 26 -3.39 -2.24 16.77
N THR A 27 -2.91 -3.42 16.41
CA THR A 27 -3.59 -4.32 15.48
C THR A 27 -4.89 -4.84 16.10
N MET A 28 -4.90 -5.15 17.41
CA MET A 28 -6.12 -5.51 18.13
C MET A 28 -7.10 -4.34 18.24
N LEU A 29 -6.63 -3.12 18.53
CA LEU A 29 -7.47 -1.92 18.57
C LEU A 29 -8.08 -1.56 17.21
N LEU A 30 -7.36 -1.79 16.11
CA LEU A 30 -7.86 -1.58 14.75
C LEU A 30 -8.95 -2.59 14.36
N GLN A 31 -8.93 -3.79 14.93
CA GLN A 31 -9.98 -4.79 14.77
C GLN A 31 -11.24 -4.48 15.60
N GLU A 32 -11.14 -3.59 16.58
CA GLU A 32 -12.24 -3.31 17.51
C GLU A 32 -13.31 -2.37 16.96
N ILE A 33 -12.99 -1.50 16.00
CA ILE A 33 -13.98 -0.60 15.36
C ILE A 33 -13.80 -0.69 13.85
N GLU A 34 -14.62 -1.50 13.20
CA GLU A 34 -14.63 -1.58 11.75
C GLU A 34 -15.95 -1.03 11.20
N ILE A 35 -15.83 0.05 10.45
CA ILE A 35 -16.93 0.69 9.73
C ILE A 35 -16.46 0.99 8.32
N ARG A 36 -17.21 0.49 7.34
CA ARG A 36 -16.98 0.82 5.94
C ARG A 36 -18.00 1.86 5.49
N LEU A 37 -17.52 2.96 4.94
CA LEU A 37 -18.37 3.95 4.27
C LEU A 37 -18.14 3.90 2.77
N GLN A 38 -19.20 3.60 2.03
CA GLN A 38 -19.18 3.63 0.58
C GLN A 38 -20.08 4.75 0.07
N LYS A 39 -19.49 5.71 -0.65
CA LYS A 39 -20.23 6.82 -1.24
C LYS A 39 -21.03 6.32 -2.44
N VAL A 40 -22.36 6.42 -2.36
CA VAL A 40 -23.27 6.08 -3.45
C VAL A 40 -23.52 7.27 -4.37
N ASN A 41 -23.69 8.47 -3.78
CA ASN A 41 -23.80 9.76 -4.51
C ASN A 41 -23.36 10.92 -3.60
N ASN A 42 -23.54 12.17 -4.02
CA ASN A 42 -23.04 13.33 -3.30
C ASN A 42 -23.54 13.50 -1.86
N HIS A 43 -24.66 12.85 -1.51
CA HIS A 43 -25.33 13.02 -0.21
C HIS A 43 -25.71 11.70 0.49
N ARG A 44 -25.39 10.55 -0.11
CA ARG A 44 -25.75 9.23 0.42
C ARG A 44 -24.52 8.34 0.53
N PHE A 45 -24.42 7.67 1.66
CA PHE A 45 -23.37 6.70 1.94
C PHE A 45 -24.02 5.39 2.39
N LEU A 46 -23.53 4.28 1.87
CA LEU A 46 -23.80 2.97 2.45
C LEU A 46 -22.82 2.74 3.59
N ILE A 47 -23.34 2.37 4.75
CA ILE A 47 -22.55 2.05 5.94
C ILE A 47 -22.60 0.54 6.15
N ASP A 48 -21.45 -0.08 6.23
CA ASP A 48 -21.26 -1.49 6.55
C ASP A 48 -20.48 -1.59 7.88
N VAL A 49 -21.03 -2.34 8.84
CA VAL A 49 -20.52 -2.42 10.21
C VAL A 49 -19.85 -3.77 10.42
N GLY A 50 -18.53 -3.77 10.61
CA GLY A 50 -17.74 -4.98 10.79
C GLY A 50 -17.65 -5.50 12.22
N THR A 51 -17.85 -4.63 13.22
CA THR A 51 -17.70 -5.00 14.64
C THR A 51 -18.78 -4.39 15.52
N GLU A 52 -18.98 -4.98 16.71
CA GLU A 52 -19.93 -4.47 17.71
C GLU A 52 -19.55 -3.06 18.21
N LYS A 53 -18.27 -2.76 18.36
CA LYS A 53 -17.79 -1.41 18.68
C LYS A 53 -18.09 -0.42 17.57
N GLY A 54 -18.02 -0.85 16.32
CA GLY A 54 -18.47 -0.08 15.16
C GLY A 54 -19.95 0.26 15.25
N ALA A 55 -20.78 -0.72 15.61
CA ALA A 55 -22.21 -0.49 15.83
C ALA A 55 -22.48 0.51 16.96
N GLN A 56 -21.77 0.39 18.07
CA GLN A 56 -21.87 1.32 19.20
C GLN A 56 -21.45 2.75 18.83
N ALA A 57 -20.43 2.90 17.99
CA ALA A 57 -19.99 4.22 17.51
C ALA A 57 -21.06 4.93 16.65
N LEU A 58 -21.97 4.18 16.04
CA LEU A 58 -23.07 4.69 15.23
C LEU A 58 -24.38 4.87 16.00
N ALA A 59 -24.48 4.37 17.23
CA ALA A 59 -25.73 4.28 17.99
C ALA A 59 -26.42 5.61 18.29
N GLY A 60 -25.79 6.75 18.06
CA GLY A 60 -26.37 8.10 18.24
C GLY A 60 -26.78 8.78 16.94
N LEU A 61 -26.64 8.11 15.81
CA LEU A 61 -26.92 8.69 14.49
C LEU A 61 -28.29 8.25 13.98
N GLU A 62 -29.01 9.18 13.33
CA GLU A 62 -30.23 8.85 12.59
C GLU A 62 -29.85 8.15 11.28
N LEU A 63 -29.87 6.83 11.26
CA LEU A 63 -29.56 6.02 10.12
C LEU A 63 -30.83 5.38 9.56
N THR A 64 -30.87 5.24 8.24
CA THR A 64 -31.95 4.53 7.55
C THR A 64 -31.43 3.14 7.14
N GLU A 65 -32.22 2.11 7.31
CA GLU A 65 -31.88 0.76 6.87
C GLU A 65 -31.71 0.72 5.35
N ALA A 66 -30.61 0.12 4.88
CA ALA A 66 -30.30 0.04 3.47
C ALA A 66 -31.20 -0.98 2.76
N THR A 67 -31.82 -0.56 1.67
CA THR A 67 -32.59 -1.44 0.80
C THR A 67 -31.67 -2.20 -0.17
N ALA A 68 -32.19 -3.29 -0.76
CA ALA A 68 -31.47 -4.01 -1.82
C ALA A 68 -31.10 -3.10 -3.00
N GLN A 69 -31.92 -2.08 -3.28
CA GLN A 69 -31.61 -1.10 -4.32
C GLN A 69 -30.44 -0.19 -3.94
N ASP A 70 -30.30 0.16 -2.65
CA ASP A 70 -29.17 0.97 -2.17
C ASP A 70 -27.86 0.19 -2.25
N ILE A 71 -27.89 -1.10 -1.92
CA ILE A 71 -26.73 -1.99 -2.03
C ILE A 71 -26.32 -2.12 -3.49
N SER A 72 -27.26 -2.42 -4.39
CA SER A 72 -26.98 -2.52 -5.84
C SER A 72 -26.45 -1.21 -6.43
N ALA A 73 -26.96 -0.06 -5.96
CA ALA A 73 -26.45 1.24 -6.40
C ALA A 73 -25.00 1.50 -5.92
N ALA A 74 -24.66 1.01 -4.72
CA ALA A 74 -23.30 1.08 -4.20
C ALA A 74 -22.34 0.20 -5.01
N ASP A 75 -22.75 -1.03 -5.34
CA ASP A 75 -21.96 -1.94 -6.18
C ASP A 75 -21.74 -1.36 -7.58
N ALA A 76 -22.77 -0.79 -8.19
CA ALA A 76 -22.65 -0.14 -9.50
C ALA A 76 -21.69 1.03 -9.53
N VAL A 77 -21.48 1.75 -8.41
CA VAL A 77 -20.44 2.80 -8.32
C VAL A 77 -19.04 2.20 -8.38
N VAL A 78 -18.83 1.06 -7.71
CA VAL A 78 -17.55 0.35 -7.72
C VAL A 78 -17.25 -0.20 -9.11
N ASP A 79 -18.22 -0.89 -9.72
CA ASP A 79 -18.08 -1.46 -11.05
C ASP A 79 -17.81 -0.38 -12.10
N GLY A 80 -18.58 0.72 -12.05
CA GLY A 80 -18.36 1.87 -12.93
C GLY A 80 -17.03 2.60 -12.71
N ALA A 81 -16.44 2.53 -11.51
CA ALA A 81 -15.10 3.02 -11.26
C ALA A 81 -14.04 2.09 -11.89
N ALA A 82 -14.26 0.77 -11.80
CA ALA A 82 -13.39 -0.22 -12.44
C ALA A 82 -13.32 -0.05 -13.96
N GLU A 83 -14.46 0.16 -14.60
CA GLU A 83 -14.55 0.38 -16.05
C GLU A 83 -13.83 1.65 -16.52
N LYS A 84 -13.79 2.69 -15.65
CA LYS A 84 -13.15 3.98 -15.94
C LYS A 84 -11.66 4.02 -15.66
N MET A 85 -11.09 2.96 -15.09
CA MET A 85 -9.65 2.90 -14.84
C MET A 85 -8.88 2.80 -16.15
N GLY A 86 -8.07 3.83 -16.46
CA GLY A 86 -7.26 3.89 -17.68
C GLY A 86 -6.00 3.02 -17.64
N ARG A 87 -5.57 2.57 -16.45
CA ARG A 87 -4.38 1.73 -16.26
C ARG A 87 -4.78 0.32 -15.87
N LYS A 88 -4.10 -0.64 -16.48
CA LYS A 88 -4.25 -2.06 -16.13
C LYS A 88 -2.88 -2.65 -15.85
N LEU A 89 -2.79 -3.49 -14.83
CA LEU A 89 -1.64 -4.33 -14.57
C LEU A 89 -2.04 -5.77 -14.87
N ASP A 90 -1.33 -6.41 -15.81
CA ASP A 90 -1.47 -7.85 -16.00
C ASP A 90 -0.84 -8.56 -14.81
N THR A 91 -1.67 -9.22 -14.00
CA THR A 91 -1.26 -9.89 -12.77
C THR A 91 -1.07 -11.39 -12.94
N GLU A 92 -1.39 -11.96 -14.12
CA GLU A 92 -1.23 -13.39 -14.36
C GLU A 92 0.25 -13.77 -14.39
N GLY A 93 0.69 -14.60 -13.45
CA GLY A 93 2.09 -15.00 -13.31
C GLY A 93 3.06 -13.84 -13.08
N LEU A 94 2.58 -12.67 -12.64
CA LEU A 94 3.41 -11.50 -12.45
C LEU A 94 4.54 -11.70 -11.42
N PRO A 95 4.30 -12.34 -10.25
CA PRO A 95 5.37 -12.62 -9.30
C PRO A 95 6.52 -13.43 -9.92
N GLU A 96 6.19 -14.50 -10.63
CA GLU A 96 7.16 -15.38 -11.26
C GLU A 96 7.93 -14.66 -12.37
N ARG A 97 7.23 -13.87 -13.19
CA ARG A 97 7.85 -13.06 -14.27
C ARG A 97 8.84 -12.05 -13.70
N LEU A 98 8.48 -11.34 -12.64
CA LEU A 98 9.36 -10.35 -12.01
C LEU A 98 10.58 -11.00 -11.36
N LEU A 99 10.40 -12.12 -10.67
CA LEU A 99 11.51 -12.82 -10.01
C LEU A 99 12.46 -13.50 -11.01
N ALA A 100 11.95 -13.94 -12.16
CA ALA A 100 12.78 -14.47 -13.25
C ALA A 100 13.63 -13.36 -13.94
N ASN A 101 13.24 -12.10 -13.81
CA ASN A 101 13.81 -10.95 -14.51
C ASN A 101 14.55 -9.97 -13.58
N LEU A 102 15.17 -10.45 -12.49
CA LEU A 102 15.88 -9.60 -11.54
C LEU A 102 17.07 -8.84 -12.15
N GLU A 103 17.66 -9.36 -13.22
CA GLU A 103 18.78 -8.72 -13.92
C GLU A 103 18.38 -8.06 -15.26
N HIS A 104 17.06 -7.84 -15.46
CA HIS A 104 16.57 -7.19 -16.67
C HIS A 104 17.15 -5.78 -16.82
N PRO A 105 17.64 -5.37 -18.02
CA PRO A 105 18.28 -4.07 -18.24
C PRO A 105 17.34 -2.88 -17.98
N HIS A 106 16.04 -3.07 -18.08
CA HIS A 106 15.06 -2.03 -17.76
C HIS A 106 15.18 -1.46 -16.34
N TRP A 107 15.74 -2.22 -15.40
CA TRP A 107 16.01 -1.71 -14.06
C TRP A 107 17.03 -0.56 -14.06
N ASP A 108 17.99 -0.57 -14.98
CA ASP A 108 18.95 0.52 -15.16
C ASP A 108 18.28 1.76 -15.76
N GLU A 109 17.43 1.57 -16.78
CA GLU A 109 16.66 2.65 -17.44
C GLU A 109 15.75 3.38 -16.44
N VAL A 110 15.11 2.65 -15.54
CA VAL A 110 14.27 3.24 -14.48
C VAL A 110 15.14 3.96 -13.43
N ALA A 111 16.26 3.37 -13.06
CA ALA A 111 17.17 3.95 -12.08
C ALA A 111 17.77 5.28 -12.55
N GLU A 112 18.06 5.43 -13.85
CA GLU A 112 18.53 6.68 -14.44
C GLU A 112 17.52 7.83 -14.32
N ARG A 113 16.20 7.50 -14.36
CA ARG A 113 15.12 8.49 -14.20
C ARG A 113 14.77 8.76 -12.75
N CYS A 114 14.98 7.78 -11.87
CA CYS A 114 14.54 7.82 -10.48
C CYS A 114 15.40 8.75 -9.64
N LEU A 115 14.78 9.62 -8.84
CA LEU A 115 15.48 10.51 -7.91
C LEU A 115 15.82 9.86 -6.56
N GLY A 116 15.35 8.64 -6.29
CA GLY A 116 15.53 7.98 -5.00
C GLY A 116 14.82 8.68 -3.82
N CYS A 117 13.88 9.57 -4.08
CA CYS A 117 13.26 10.44 -3.08
C CYS A 117 12.32 9.73 -2.11
N GLY A 118 11.92 8.48 -2.37
CA GLY A 118 11.01 7.71 -1.53
C GLY A 118 9.54 8.14 -1.55
N SER A 119 9.14 9.15 -2.36
CA SER A 119 7.74 9.61 -2.42
C SER A 119 6.76 8.49 -2.74
N CYS A 120 7.16 7.52 -3.55
CA CYS A 120 6.36 6.34 -3.88
C CYS A 120 6.10 5.41 -2.68
N THR A 121 7.01 5.35 -1.70
CA THR A 121 6.84 4.57 -0.48
C THR A 121 6.07 5.34 0.58
N PHE A 122 6.37 6.62 0.78
CA PHE A 122 5.72 7.47 1.78
C PHE A 122 4.25 7.78 1.45
N SER A 123 3.89 7.83 0.17
CA SER A 123 2.50 8.02 -0.25
C SER A 123 1.68 6.72 -0.31
N CYS A 124 2.36 5.56 -0.23
CA CYS A 124 1.71 4.27 -0.40
C CYS A 124 1.00 3.80 0.88
N PRO A 125 -0.28 3.40 0.82
CA PRO A 125 -1.02 2.96 1.99
C PRO A 125 -0.57 1.59 2.53
N THR A 126 0.21 0.83 1.76
CA THR A 126 0.67 -0.51 2.14
C THR A 126 2.16 -0.58 2.46
N CYS A 127 2.95 0.47 2.21
CA CYS A 127 4.35 0.49 2.64
C CYS A 127 4.44 0.76 4.15
N PHE A 128 5.23 -0.03 4.86
CA PHE A 128 5.35 0.01 6.33
C PHE A 128 6.80 -0.01 6.81
N CYS A 129 7.76 0.37 5.98
CA CYS A 129 9.16 0.43 6.37
C CYS A 129 9.36 1.42 7.50
N THR A 130 10.03 1.00 8.57
CA THR A 130 10.34 1.82 9.74
C THR A 130 11.76 1.54 10.19
N THR A 131 12.39 2.55 10.81
CA THR A 131 13.66 2.43 11.51
C THR A 131 13.41 2.55 13.00
N VAL A 132 14.15 1.79 13.79
CA VAL A 132 14.09 1.79 15.25
C VAL A 132 15.43 2.22 15.81
N GLU A 133 15.41 3.25 16.67
CA GLU A 133 16.58 3.76 17.37
C GLU A 133 16.41 3.58 18.86
N ASP A 134 17.42 3.01 19.50
CA ASP A 134 17.49 2.88 20.94
C ASP A 134 18.48 3.90 21.50
N THR A 135 18.02 4.69 22.45
CA THR A 135 18.85 5.65 23.19
C THR A 135 18.74 5.39 24.68
N SER A 136 19.83 5.62 25.40
CA SER A 136 19.84 5.58 26.88
C SER A 136 20.41 6.87 27.44
N ASP A 137 20.01 7.22 28.64
CA ASP A 137 20.66 8.29 29.38
C ASP A 137 22.06 7.88 29.85
N LEU A 138 22.85 8.85 30.31
CA LEU A 138 24.21 8.61 30.79
C LEU A 138 24.27 7.76 32.08
N GLY A 139 23.20 7.75 32.87
CA GLY A 139 23.06 6.91 34.06
C GLY A 139 22.70 5.47 33.74
N GLY A 140 22.16 5.21 32.58
CA GLY A 140 21.66 3.88 32.18
C GLY A 140 20.31 3.49 32.80
N ASP A 141 19.66 4.41 33.52
CA ASP A 141 18.40 4.17 34.22
C ASP A 141 17.17 4.25 33.29
N VAL A 142 17.31 4.98 32.19
CA VAL A 142 16.22 5.17 31.20
C VAL A 142 16.70 4.76 29.83
N ALA A 143 15.94 3.85 29.19
CA ALA A 143 16.10 3.48 27.79
C ALA A 143 14.86 3.90 27.00
N THR A 144 15.07 4.57 25.88
CA THR A 144 13.99 5.01 24.99
C THR A 144 14.17 4.32 23.64
N ARG A 145 13.09 3.68 23.17
CA ARG A 145 13.01 3.12 21.82
C ARG A 145 12.10 3.98 20.96
N THR A 146 12.65 4.56 19.92
CA THR A 146 11.92 5.41 18.97
C THR A 146 11.79 4.70 17.65
N ARG A 147 10.55 4.60 17.15
CA ARG A 147 10.28 4.11 15.79
C ARG A 147 9.86 5.27 14.91
N THR A 148 10.52 5.41 13.77
CA THR A 148 10.22 6.42 12.76
C THR A 148 9.93 5.77 11.41
N TRP A 149 9.12 6.44 10.59
CA TRP A 149 8.93 6.02 9.20
C TRP A 149 10.25 6.09 8.45
N ASP A 150 10.47 5.08 7.60
CA ASP A 150 11.63 4.99 6.74
C ASP A 150 11.22 4.50 5.35
N SER A 151 12.18 4.36 4.46
CA SER A 151 11.95 3.93 3.09
C SER A 151 13.03 2.95 2.65
N CYS A 152 12.63 1.90 1.93
CA CYS A 152 13.59 1.01 1.26
C CYS A 152 14.41 1.73 0.17
N PHE A 153 14.09 2.99 -0.16
CA PHE A 153 14.92 3.86 -0.99
C PHE A 153 16.02 4.60 -0.20
N ALA A 154 15.92 4.68 1.13
CA ALA A 154 16.99 5.28 1.93
C ALA A 154 18.25 4.43 1.87
N PRO A 155 19.45 5.03 1.65
CA PRO A 155 20.70 4.28 1.57
C PRO A 155 21.00 3.45 2.82
N ASP A 156 20.67 3.99 3.98
CA ASP A 156 20.95 3.37 5.28
C ASP A 156 19.93 2.31 5.69
N PHE A 157 18.75 2.29 5.09
CA PHE A 157 17.71 1.30 5.40
C PHE A 157 18.16 -0.16 5.18
N ALA A 158 19.01 -0.38 4.19
CA ALA A 158 19.56 -1.69 3.86
C ALA A 158 21.02 -1.86 4.33
N TYR A 159 21.48 -1.02 5.28
CA TYR A 159 22.82 -1.09 5.83
C TYR A 159 22.89 -2.19 6.89
N ILE A 160 23.87 -3.08 6.73
CA ILE A 160 24.17 -4.14 7.69
C ILE A 160 25.66 -4.08 8.07
N HIS A 161 26.07 -4.95 9.00
CA HIS A 161 27.48 -5.13 9.32
C HIS A 161 28.28 -5.45 8.07
N GLY A 162 29.05 -4.56 7.57
CA GLY A 162 29.86 -4.70 6.35
C GLY A 162 29.41 -3.88 5.15
N GLY A 163 28.31 -3.12 5.28
CA GLY A 163 27.88 -2.18 4.26
C GLY A 163 26.43 -2.30 3.83
N SER A 164 26.02 -1.46 2.88
CA SER A 164 24.69 -1.52 2.31
C SER A 164 24.56 -2.72 1.35
N VAL A 165 23.55 -3.53 1.55
CA VAL A 165 23.23 -4.65 0.63
C VAL A 165 22.51 -4.20 -0.65
N ARG A 166 22.13 -2.92 -0.73
CA ARG A 166 21.51 -2.28 -1.90
C ARG A 166 22.11 -0.88 -2.11
N PRO A 167 23.40 -0.80 -2.49
CA PRO A 167 24.12 0.48 -2.59
C PRO A 167 23.59 1.34 -3.73
N THR A 168 23.13 0.74 -4.83
CA THR A 168 22.71 1.48 -6.02
C THR A 168 21.20 1.76 -6.01
N LEU A 169 20.78 2.79 -6.76
CA LEU A 169 19.38 3.13 -6.93
C LEU A 169 18.62 2.06 -7.71
N ARG A 170 19.29 1.40 -8.69
CA ARG A 170 18.77 0.24 -9.39
C ARG A 170 18.30 -0.86 -8.43
N GLU A 171 19.15 -1.22 -7.48
CA GLU A 171 18.85 -2.28 -6.52
C GLU A 171 17.73 -1.90 -5.56
N ARG A 172 17.69 -0.65 -5.10
CA ARG A 172 16.62 -0.15 -4.22
C ARG A 172 15.28 -0.07 -4.94
N TYR A 173 15.26 0.40 -6.19
CA TYR A 173 14.04 0.43 -7.00
C TYR A 173 13.54 -0.99 -7.29
N ARG A 174 14.42 -1.88 -7.76
CA ARG A 174 14.10 -3.29 -8.00
C ARG A 174 13.53 -3.96 -6.76
N GLN A 175 14.15 -3.77 -5.59
CA GLN A 175 13.67 -4.31 -4.31
C GLN A 175 12.25 -3.81 -3.98
N TRP A 176 12.02 -2.52 -4.09
CA TRP A 176 10.69 -1.96 -3.84
C TRP A 176 9.63 -2.56 -4.75
N HIS A 177 9.94 -2.64 -6.03
CA HIS A 177 9.02 -3.10 -7.05
C HIS A 177 8.70 -4.59 -6.90
N THR A 178 9.73 -5.45 -6.78
CA THR A 178 9.58 -6.90 -6.62
C THR A 178 8.96 -7.26 -5.26
N HIS A 179 9.32 -6.56 -4.19
CA HIS A 179 8.67 -6.77 -2.90
C HIS A 179 7.15 -6.50 -3.00
N LYS A 180 6.77 -5.40 -3.61
CA LYS A 180 5.36 -5.00 -3.71
C LYS A 180 4.52 -5.92 -4.60
N LEU A 181 5.04 -6.38 -5.72
CA LEU A 181 4.29 -7.09 -6.77
C LEU A 181 4.56 -8.61 -6.82
N ALA A 182 5.61 -9.07 -6.15
CA ALA A 182 5.98 -10.49 -6.15
C ALA A 182 6.05 -11.07 -4.74
N THR A 183 7.09 -10.79 -3.96
CA THR A 183 7.34 -11.46 -2.68
C THR A 183 6.33 -11.11 -1.59
N TRP A 184 5.56 -10.06 -1.73
CA TRP A 184 4.45 -9.72 -0.83
C TRP A 184 3.38 -10.82 -0.83
N VAL A 185 3.12 -11.40 -1.99
CA VAL A 185 2.13 -12.49 -2.11
C VAL A 185 2.54 -13.69 -1.27
N GLU A 186 3.83 -14.05 -1.29
CA GLU A 186 4.37 -15.11 -0.46
C GLU A 186 4.28 -14.80 1.04
N GLN A 187 4.54 -13.55 1.43
CA GLN A 187 4.53 -13.11 2.83
C GLN A 187 3.13 -12.97 3.42
N PHE A 188 2.17 -12.47 2.66
CA PHE A 188 0.87 -12.01 3.17
C PHE A 188 -0.34 -12.61 2.44
N GLY A 189 -0.15 -13.47 1.46
CA GLY A 189 -1.23 -14.10 0.69
C GLY A 189 -1.98 -13.16 -0.26
N THR A 190 -1.51 -11.93 -0.44
CA THR A 190 -2.13 -10.92 -1.30
C THR A 190 -1.07 -10.02 -1.94
N SER A 191 -1.44 -9.21 -2.92
CA SER A 191 -0.54 -8.21 -3.50
C SER A 191 -0.27 -7.06 -2.54
N GLY A 192 0.96 -6.56 -2.52
CA GLY A 192 1.31 -5.32 -1.83
C GLY A 192 0.82 -4.05 -2.55
N CYS A 193 0.33 -4.18 -3.77
CA CYS A 193 -0.24 -3.08 -4.53
C CYS A 193 -1.77 -3.15 -4.53
N VAL A 194 -2.41 -2.09 -4.06
CA VAL A 194 -3.88 -1.94 -4.03
C VAL A 194 -4.40 -1.04 -5.17
N GLY A 195 -3.57 -0.74 -6.16
CA GLY A 195 -3.98 0.00 -7.36
C GLY A 195 -4.35 1.48 -7.13
N CYS A 196 -4.02 2.07 -5.99
CA CYS A 196 -4.46 3.43 -5.63
C CYS A 196 -3.81 4.56 -6.48
N GLY A 197 -2.77 4.28 -7.26
CA GLY A 197 -2.11 5.22 -8.16
C GLY A 197 -1.28 6.33 -7.48
N ARG A 198 -1.21 6.39 -6.15
CA ARG A 198 -0.50 7.46 -5.43
C ARG A 198 0.99 7.51 -5.79
N CYS A 199 1.65 6.36 -5.88
CA CYS A 199 3.07 6.29 -6.22
C CYS A 199 3.39 6.91 -7.59
N THR A 200 2.51 6.76 -8.57
CA THR A 200 2.64 7.37 -9.90
C THR A 200 2.32 8.87 -9.86
N THR A 201 1.22 9.24 -9.18
CA THR A 201 0.76 10.64 -9.08
C THR A 201 1.77 11.53 -8.36
N TRP A 202 2.39 11.02 -7.31
CA TRP A 202 3.35 11.76 -6.47
C TRP A 202 4.80 11.60 -6.93
N CYS A 203 5.05 10.84 -8.01
CA CYS A 203 6.38 10.70 -8.55
C CYS A 203 6.80 11.97 -9.31
N PRO A 204 7.85 12.69 -8.88
CA PRO A 204 8.25 13.94 -9.52
C PRO A 204 8.75 13.77 -10.95
N VAL A 205 9.11 12.54 -11.33
CA VAL A 205 9.59 12.19 -12.68
C VAL A 205 8.63 11.27 -13.44
N GLY A 206 7.41 11.07 -12.91
CA GLY A 206 6.33 10.38 -13.62
C GLY A 206 6.55 8.88 -13.84
N ILE A 207 7.31 8.18 -12.99
CA ILE A 207 7.47 6.73 -13.09
C ILE A 207 6.13 6.05 -12.78
N ASP A 208 5.69 5.17 -13.68
CA ASP A 208 4.44 4.42 -13.55
C ASP A 208 4.71 2.96 -13.19
N LEU A 209 4.34 2.56 -11.97
CA LEU A 209 4.54 1.20 -11.46
C LEU A 209 4.04 0.12 -12.42
N ALA A 210 2.86 0.32 -13.03
CA ALA A 210 2.26 -0.69 -13.91
C ALA A 210 3.01 -0.79 -15.25
N ALA A 211 3.44 0.34 -15.80
CA ALA A 211 4.24 0.37 -17.03
C ALA A 211 5.60 -0.29 -16.84
N GLU A 212 6.27 0.00 -15.71
CA GLU A 212 7.57 -0.61 -15.41
C GLU A 212 7.44 -2.12 -15.14
N ALA A 213 6.33 -2.56 -14.51
CA ALA A 213 6.05 -4.00 -14.33
C ALA A 213 5.85 -4.72 -15.67
N ALA A 214 5.13 -4.11 -16.60
CA ALA A 214 4.93 -4.67 -17.94
C ALA A 214 6.25 -4.77 -18.70
N ALA A 215 7.07 -3.71 -18.68
CA ALA A 215 8.35 -3.65 -19.38
C ALA A 215 9.35 -4.72 -18.90
N VAL A 216 9.36 -5.01 -17.59
CA VAL A 216 10.21 -6.07 -17.00
C VAL A 216 9.62 -7.46 -17.24
N GLY A 217 8.28 -7.57 -17.22
CA GLY A 217 7.57 -8.83 -17.41
C GLY A 217 7.55 -9.34 -18.86
N GLU A 218 7.92 -8.51 -19.83
CA GLU A 218 8.08 -8.92 -21.22
C GLU A 218 9.41 -9.68 -21.37
N ASN A 219 9.34 -10.98 -21.64
CA ASN A 219 10.51 -11.76 -22.03
C ASN A 219 11.07 -11.19 -23.33
N ARG A 220 12.06 -10.33 -23.25
CA ARG A 220 12.95 -10.03 -24.38
C ARG A 220 13.96 -11.17 -24.43
N GLY A 221 13.56 -12.27 -25.16
CA GLY A 221 14.43 -13.40 -25.45
C GLY A 221 15.69 -13.01 -26.22
#